data_aa13c48788e78bd13e0b476363368f9c
#
_entry.id   aa13c48788e78bd13e0b476363368f9c
#
_cell.length_a   1.000
_cell.length_b   1.000
_cell.length_c   1.000
_cell.angle_alpha   90.00
_cell.angle_beta   90.00
_cell.angle_gamma   90.00
#
_symmetry.space_group_name_H-M   'P 1'
#
loop_
_entity.id
_entity.type
_entity.pdbx_description
1 polymer ?
#
loop_
_entity_poly.entity_id
_entity_poly.type
_entity_poly.pdbx_seq_one_letter_code
_entity_poly.pdbx_strand_id
1 'polypeptide(L)'
;HYGGLKGMYKRWRQKRGEATKRIDFGTKSFPDEARRQKETSTTFVRKIKISILVPLYNTPEKFLREMIDSVRAQTYQNWELCLADGSDEKHPEVGEVCRQYQKEDRRILYQKIEKNLGISGNTNVCFSMANGDFIGLFDHDDIMHPSLLYECMKVICEKGADYVYTD
;
A
#
# COMPACT_ATOMS: atom_id res chain seq x y z
N HIS A 1 -29.62 -11.00 -20.31
CA HIS A 1 -28.63 -12.01 -19.87
C HIS A 1 -27.46 -11.31 -19.20
N TYR A 2 -27.56 -11.12 -17.90
CA TYR A 2 -26.47 -10.61 -17.07
C TYR A 2 -25.51 -11.78 -16.76
N GLY A 3 -24.46 -11.94 -17.54
CA GLY A 3 -23.30 -12.71 -17.20
C GLY A 3 -22.47 -11.87 -16.24
N GLY A 4 -22.72 -12.02 -14.93
CA GLY A 4 -22.09 -11.21 -13.90
C GLY A 4 -20.56 -11.31 -13.88
N LEU A 5 -19.94 -10.35 -13.21
CA LEU A 5 -18.50 -10.21 -12.91
C LEU A 5 -17.77 -11.54 -12.60
N LYS A 6 -18.46 -12.53 -12.01
CA LYS A 6 -17.96 -13.90 -11.79
C LYS A 6 -17.62 -14.65 -13.11
N GLY A 7 -18.33 -14.39 -14.20
CA GLY A 7 -18.06 -15.01 -15.49
C GLY A 7 -16.85 -14.40 -16.21
N MET A 8 -16.62 -13.10 -16.02
CA MET A 8 -15.44 -12.39 -16.53
C MET A 8 -14.17 -12.82 -15.79
N TYR A 9 -14.25 -12.95 -14.47
CA TYR A 9 -13.15 -13.41 -13.62
C TYR A 9 -12.73 -14.86 -13.95
N LYS A 10 -13.69 -15.77 -14.17
CA LYS A 10 -13.40 -17.15 -14.61
C LYS A 10 -12.74 -17.23 -15.98
N ARG A 11 -13.18 -16.39 -16.94
CA ARG A 11 -12.59 -16.34 -18.29
C ARG A 11 -11.21 -15.71 -18.31
N TRP A 12 -10.96 -14.73 -17.44
CA TRP A 12 -9.66 -14.12 -17.26
C TRP A 12 -8.66 -15.10 -16.65
N ARG A 13 -9.08 -15.90 -15.66
CA ARG A 13 -8.28 -16.97 -15.03
C ARG A 13 -7.94 -18.12 -15.99
N GLN A 14 -8.82 -18.43 -16.95
CA GLN A 14 -8.57 -19.48 -17.96
C GLN A 14 -7.64 -19.05 -19.08
N LYS A 15 -7.54 -17.75 -19.41
CA LYS A 15 -6.66 -17.26 -20.48
C LYS A 15 -5.20 -17.06 -20.07
N ARG A 16 -4.91 -16.96 -18.79
CA ARG A 16 -3.54 -16.94 -18.26
C ARG A 16 -3.21 -18.29 -17.65
N GLY A 17 -3.00 -19.29 -18.50
CA GLY A 17 -2.49 -20.62 -18.12
C GLY A 17 -1.03 -20.62 -17.64
N GLU A 18 -0.48 -19.51 -17.22
CA GLU A 18 0.79 -19.43 -16.50
C GLU A 18 0.47 -19.30 -15.03
N ALA A 19 0.93 -20.29 -14.27
CA ALA A 19 0.81 -20.36 -12.83
C ALA A 19 1.20 -19.02 -12.23
N THR A 20 0.26 -18.39 -11.53
CA THR A 20 0.56 -17.33 -10.55
C THR A 20 1.59 -17.93 -9.60
N LYS A 21 2.85 -17.57 -9.82
CA LYS A 21 3.92 -18.02 -8.94
C LYS A 21 3.70 -17.29 -7.61
N ARG A 22 3.20 -18.05 -6.63
CA ARG A 22 3.06 -17.55 -5.27
C ARG A 22 4.42 -17.00 -4.85
N ILE A 23 4.48 -15.74 -4.46
CA ILE A 23 5.70 -15.19 -3.88
C ILE A 23 5.78 -15.82 -2.49
N ASP A 24 6.61 -16.83 -2.35
CA ASP A 24 6.98 -17.33 -1.04
C ASP A 24 7.92 -16.30 -0.41
N PHE A 25 7.43 -15.53 0.53
CA PHE A 25 8.25 -14.62 1.36
C PHE A 25 9.24 -15.42 2.24
N GLY A 26 9.38 -16.71 1.98
CA GLY A 26 10.37 -17.64 2.51
C GLY A 26 10.62 -17.46 4.00
N THR A 27 9.72 -17.94 4.82
CA THR A 27 9.63 -17.77 6.26
C THR A 27 8.87 -16.50 6.70
N LYS A 28 7.92 -16.67 7.58
CA LYS A 28 7.15 -15.61 8.25
C LYS A 28 8.02 -14.70 9.16
N SER A 29 9.33 -14.67 8.97
CA SER A 29 10.25 -13.89 9.78
C SER A 29 10.59 -12.56 9.11
N PHE A 30 10.58 -11.50 9.89
CA PHE A 30 11.07 -10.20 9.46
C PHE A 30 12.53 -10.32 8.96
N PRO A 31 12.93 -9.51 7.97
CA PRO A 31 14.29 -9.53 7.46
C PRO A 31 15.28 -9.17 8.57
N ASP A 32 16.34 -9.94 8.68
CA ASP A 32 17.49 -9.59 9.50
C ASP A 32 18.24 -8.37 8.94
N GLU A 33 19.21 -7.86 9.67
CA GLU A 33 19.94 -6.65 9.28
C GLU A 33 20.69 -6.83 7.95
N ALA A 34 21.29 -7.97 7.69
CA ALA A 34 22.01 -8.26 6.45
C ALA A 34 21.05 -8.25 5.24
N ARG A 35 19.87 -8.85 5.37
CA ARG A 35 18.82 -8.82 4.36
C ARG A 35 18.30 -7.41 4.15
N ARG A 36 18.04 -6.64 5.23
CA ARG A 36 17.60 -5.23 5.15
C ARG A 36 18.60 -4.39 4.37
N GLN A 37 19.88 -4.48 4.69
CA GLN A 37 20.95 -3.75 4.01
C GLN A 37 21.01 -4.11 2.51
N LYS A 38 20.94 -5.41 2.19
CA LYS A 38 20.90 -5.89 0.80
C LYS A 38 19.69 -5.32 0.04
N GLU A 39 18.51 -5.41 0.61
CA GLU A 39 17.27 -4.92 -0.02
C GLU A 39 17.31 -3.40 -0.22
N THR A 40 17.73 -2.64 0.79
CA THR A 40 17.82 -1.17 0.74
C THR A 40 18.89 -0.68 -0.25
N SER A 41 20.01 -1.41 -0.38
CA SER A 41 21.07 -1.07 -1.33
C SER A 41 20.81 -1.55 -2.77
N THR A 42 19.77 -2.34 -2.98
CA THR A 42 19.45 -2.86 -4.31
C THR A 42 18.96 -1.74 -5.23
N THR A 43 19.62 -1.60 -6.38
CA THR A 43 19.21 -0.71 -7.45
C THR A 43 18.43 -1.49 -8.49
N PHE A 44 17.17 -1.14 -8.70
CA PHE A 44 16.33 -1.72 -9.75
C PHE A 44 16.55 -1.02 -11.08
N VAL A 45 16.41 -1.75 -12.18
CA VAL A 45 16.57 -1.22 -13.56
C VAL A 45 15.55 -0.11 -13.84
N ARG A 46 14.34 -0.22 -13.27
CA ARG A 46 13.29 0.79 -13.38
C ARG A 46 13.15 1.53 -12.04
N LYS A 47 13.14 2.85 -12.10
CA LYS A 47 12.89 3.69 -10.92
C LYS A 47 11.39 3.95 -10.80
N ILE A 48 10.68 3.01 -10.20
CA ILE A 48 9.22 3.04 -10.04
C ILE A 48 8.86 3.62 -8.68
N LYS A 49 7.94 4.57 -8.63
CA LYS A 49 7.36 5.09 -7.39
C LYS A 49 6.04 4.38 -7.11
N ILE A 50 5.84 3.93 -5.88
CA ILE A 50 4.61 3.26 -5.45
C ILE A 50 3.83 4.21 -4.54
N SER A 51 2.57 4.53 -4.90
CA SER A 51 1.64 5.25 -4.05
C SER A 51 0.80 4.26 -3.26
N ILE A 52 0.92 4.29 -1.93
CA ILE A 52 0.15 3.46 -1.01
C ILE A 52 -1.07 4.26 -0.58
N LEU A 53 -2.27 3.76 -0.90
CA LEU A 53 -3.54 4.43 -0.64
C LEU A 53 -4.19 3.83 0.61
N VAL A 54 -4.41 4.64 1.62
CA VAL A 54 -5.04 4.22 2.88
C VAL A 54 -6.21 5.16 3.21
N PRO A 55 -7.44 4.74 2.95
CA PRO A 55 -8.62 5.46 3.42
C PRO A 55 -8.79 5.27 4.92
N LEU A 56 -8.97 6.39 5.66
CA LEU A 56 -9.13 6.38 7.11
C LEU A 56 -10.58 6.72 7.50
N TYR A 57 -11.07 6.04 8.54
CA TYR A 57 -12.33 6.40 9.21
C TYR A 57 -12.31 5.92 10.66
N ASN A 58 -12.26 6.87 11.62
CA ASN A 58 -12.27 6.61 13.06
C ASN A 58 -11.24 5.55 13.50
N THR A 59 -10.07 5.56 12.86
CA THR A 59 -9.02 4.57 13.10
C THR A 59 -8.43 4.77 14.49
N PRO A 60 -8.42 3.75 15.37
CA PRO A 60 -7.76 3.86 16.67
C PRO A 60 -6.28 4.24 16.52
N GLU A 61 -5.84 5.20 17.34
CA GLU A 61 -4.48 5.76 17.27
C GLU A 61 -3.37 4.69 17.21
N LYS A 62 -3.51 3.63 18.04
CA LYS A 62 -2.53 2.53 18.07
C LYS A 62 -2.36 1.90 16.69
N PHE A 63 -3.45 1.50 16.04
CA PHE A 63 -3.41 0.84 14.74
C PHE A 63 -2.91 1.78 13.65
N LEU A 64 -3.35 3.05 13.69
CA LEU A 64 -2.88 4.06 12.75
C LEU A 64 -1.36 4.26 12.82
N ARG A 65 -0.79 4.33 14.02
CA ARG A 65 0.67 4.45 14.21
C ARG A 65 1.39 3.19 13.73
N GLU A 66 0.93 2.00 14.12
CA GLU A 66 1.52 0.73 13.71
C GLU A 66 1.49 0.57 12.18
N MET A 67 0.40 0.92 11.53
CA MET A 67 0.25 0.93 10.08
C MET A 67 1.26 1.87 9.43
N ILE A 68 1.31 3.15 9.82
CA ILE A 68 2.23 4.14 9.25
C ILE A 68 3.69 3.74 9.46
N ASP A 69 4.05 3.27 10.66
CA ASP A 69 5.41 2.82 10.95
C ASP A 69 5.81 1.60 10.12
N SER A 70 4.87 0.70 9.83
CA SER A 70 5.12 -0.45 8.95
C SER A 70 5.43 -0.05 7.51
N VAL A 71 4.80 1.02 7.01
CA VAL A 71 5.10 1.61 5.70
C VAL A 71 6.46 2.31 5.73
N ARG A 72 6.77 3.07 6.78
CA ARG A 72 8.09 3.73 6.94
C ARG A 72 9.23 2.72 7.03
N ALA A 73 8.96 1.52 7.56
CA ALA A 73 9.92 0.44 7.71
C ALA A 73 10.21 -0.35 6.41
N GLN A 74 9.57 -0.01 5.27
CA GLN A 74 9.81 -0.67 4.00
C GLN A 74 11.26 -0.54 3.55
N THR A 75 11.84 -1.64 3.06
CA THR A 75 13.22 -1.66 2.56
C THR A 75 13.34 -0.98 1.20
N TYR A 76 12.30 -1.01 0.37
CA TYR A 76 12.22 -0.19 -0.83
C TYR A 76 11.75 1.22 -0.48
N GLN A 77 12.55 2.24 -0.83
CA GLN A 77 12.36 3.60 -0.31
C GLN A 77 11.60 4.56 -1.26
N ASN A 78 11.36 4.19 -2.52
CA ASN A 78 10.68 5.05 -3.49
C ASN A 78 9.17 4.85 -3.46
N TRP A 79 8.55 5.25 -2.36
CA TRP A 79 7.12 5.19 -2.13
C TRP A 79 6.59 6.53 -1.62
N GLU A 80 5.28 6.71 -1.67
CA GLU A 80 4.53 7.71 -0.94
C GLU A 80 3.30 7.05 -0.28
N LEU A 81 2.86 7.63 0.84
CA LEU A 81 1.68 7.19 1.58
C LEU A 81 0.62 8.27 1.50
N CYS A 82 -0.52 7.95 0.88
CA CYS A 82 -1.66 8.84 0.70
C CYS A 82 -2.75 8.49 1.72
N LEU A 83 -2.96 9.37 2.70
CA LEU A 83 -3.93 9.22 3.79
C LEU A 83 -5.11 10.16 3.57
N ALA A 84 -6.31 9.61 3.34
CA ALA A 84 -7.54 10.39 3.21
C ALA A 84 -8.46 10.10 4.41
N ASP A 85 -8.62 11.09 5.27
CA ASP A 85 -9.27 10.96 6.57
C ASP A 85 -10.72 11.48 6.54
N GLY A 86 -11.66 10.52 6.50
CA GLY A 86 -13.10 10.78 6.63
C GLY A 86 -13.64 10.68 8.06
N SER A 87 -12.78 10.63 9.09
CA SER A 87 -13.18 10.49 10.49
C SER A 87 -14.09 11.64 10.94
N ASP A 88 -14.98 11.35 11.85
CA ASP A 88 -15.89 12.35 12.42
C ASP A 88 -15.21 13.22 13.49
N GLU A 89 -15.92 14.23 13.98
CA GLU A 89 -15.42 15.20 14.95
C GLU A 89 -15.08 14.59 16.34
N LYS A 90 -15.53 13.38 16.61
CA LYS A 90 -15.24 12.67 17.87
C LYS A 90 -13.88 11.98 17.86
N HIS A 91 -13.23 11.95 16.69
CA HIS A 91 -11.93 11.29 16.47
C HIS A 91 -10.89 12.28 15.92
N PRO A 92 -10.61 13.40 16.63
CA PRO A 92 -9.62 14.39 16.19
C PRO A 92 -8.20 13.82 16.17
N GLU A 93 -7.92 12.80 17.00
CA GLU A 93 -6.63 12.13 17.13
C GLU A 93 -6.14 11.55 15.80
N VAL A 94 -7.03 11.08 14.91
CA VAL A 94 -6.64 10.56 13.60
C VAL A 94 -5.91 11.62 12.79
N GLY A 95 -6.49 12.81 12.70
CA GLY A 95 -5.88 13.92 11.98
C GLY A 95 -4.62 14.47 12.66
N GLU A 96 -4.56 14.44 13.99
CA GLU A 96 -3.39 14.88 14.76
C GLU A 96 -2.18 13.97 14.47
N VAL A 97 -2.38 12.66 14.55
CA VAL A 97 -1.35 11.67 14.24
C VAL A 97 -0.88 11.81 12.80
N CYS A 98 -1.80 11.88 11.82
CA CYS A 98 -1.42 12.01 10.42
C CYS A 98 -0.58 13.27 10.16
N ARG A 99 -0.97 14.42 10.72
CA ARG A 99 -0.21 15.67 10.58
C ARG A 99 1.16 15.61 11.27
N GLN A 100 1.27 14.87 12.38
CA GLN A 100 2.57 14.64 13.02
C GLN A 100 3.49 13.89 12.07
N TYR A 101 3.06 12.72 11.53
CA TYR A 101 3.88 11.93 10.62
C TYR A 101 4.20 12.65 9.31
N GLN A 102 3.28 13.44 8.78
CA GLN A 102 3.52 14.25 7.59
C GLN A 102 4.64 15.29 7.79
N LYS A 103 4.77 15.84 8.99
CA LYS A 103 5.88 16.76 9.34
C LYS A 103 7.22 16.03 9.46
N GLU A 104 7.20 14.78 9.91
CA GLU A 104 8.40 13.97 10.08
C GLU A 104 8.91 13.35 8.77
N ASP A 105 7.99 12.97 7.87
CA ASP A 105 8.32 12.29 6.61
C ASP A 105 7.52 12.89 5.44
N ARG A 106 8.23 13.60 4.55
CA ARG A 106 7.64 14.27 3.37
C ARG A 106 6.98 13.33 2.35
N ARG A 107 7.20 12.01 2.48
CA ARG A 107 6.56 11.00 1.64
C ARG A 107 5.13 10.70 2.08
N ILE A 108 4.72 11.19 3.26
CA ILE A 108 3.38 11.01 3.81
C ILE A 108 2.53 12.22 3.41
N LEU A 109 1.49 11.96 2.65
CA LEU A 109 0.51 12.94 2.21
C LEU A 109 -0.78 12.72 3.00
N TYR A 110 -1.34 13.78 3.57
CA TYR A 110 -2.56 13.71 4.37
C TYR A 110 -3.58 14.74 3.89
N GLN A 111 -4.82 14.27 3.74
CA GLN A 111 -5.96 15.13 3.44
C GLN A 111 -7.14 14.79 4.36
N LYS A 112 -7.66 15.80 5.07
CA LYS A 112 -8.94 15.70 5.78
C LYS A 112 -10.08 15.83 4.77
N ILE A 113 -11.09 14.97 4.90
CA ILE A 113 -12.33 15.00 4.11
C ILE A 113 -13.44 15.56 5.02
N GLU A 114 -14.21 16.51 4.53
CA GLU A 114 -15.30 17.14 5.31
C GLU A 114 -16.39 16.15 5.72
N LYS A 115 -16.66 15.16 4.84
CA LYS A 115 -17.68 14.13 5.07
C LYS A 115 -17.13 12.77 4.62
N ASN A 116 -17.33 11.75 5.44
CA ASN A 116 -17.01 10.38 5.05
C ASN A 116 -17.76 9.96 3.78
N LEU A 117 -17.01 9.62 2.74
CA LEU A 117 -17.51 9.20 1.43
C LEU A 117 -17.59 7.67 1.30
N GLY A 118 -17.41 6.95 2.41
CA GLY A 118 -17.26 5.50 2.42
C GLY A 118 -15.91 5.04 1.86
N ILE A 119 -15.65 3.73 1.92
CA ILE A 119 -14.35 3.18 1.54
C ILE A 119 -13.93 3.58 0.13
N SER A 120 -14.80 3.43 -0.86
CA SER A 120 -14.49 3.75 -2.26
C SER A 120 -14.27 5.25 -2.48
N GLY A 121 -15.09 6.10 -1.85
CA GLY A 121 -14.96 7.55 -1.97
C GLY A 121 -13.68 8.07 -1.32
N ASN A 122 -13.36 7.60 -0.11
CA ASN A 122 -12.13 7.97 0.59
C ASN A 122 -10.89 7.45 -0.18
N THR A 123 -10.95 6.23 -0.76
CA THR A 123 -9.89 5.70 -1.62
C THR A 123 -9.68 6.57 -2.87
N ASN A 124 -10.76 7.07 -3.48
CA ASN A 124 -10.65 7.99 -4.62
C ASN A 124 -9.96 9.31 -4.25
N VAL A 125 -10.15 9.80 -3.02
CA VAL A 125 -9.41 10.97 -2.52
C VAL A 125 -7.93 10.62 -2.36
N CYS A 126 -7.58 9.46 -1.79
CA CYS A 126 -6.18 8.99 -1.77
C CYS A 126 -5.60 8.94 -3.19
N PHE A 127 -6.36 8.38 -4.14
CA PHE A 127 -5.94 8.29 -5.54
C PHE A 127 -5.66 9.66 -6.16
N SER A 128 -6.46 10.68 -5.86
CA SER A 128 -6.24 12.04 -6.37
C SER A 128 -4.95 12.70 -5.87
N MET A 129 -4.38 12.23 -4.75
CA MET A 129 -3.11 12.69 -4.21
C MET A 129 -1.91 11.90 -4.78
N ALA A 130 -2.16 10.72 -5.36
CA ALA A 130 -1.12 9.80 -5.79
C ALA A 130 -0.36 10.30 -7.02
N ASN A 131 0.96 10.18 -6.98
CA ASN A 131 1.87 10.56 -8.07
C ASN A 131 2.83 9.42 -8.46
N GLY A 132 2.56 8.20 -8.01
CA GLY A 132 3.38 7.02 -8.28
C GLY A 132 3.02 6.36 -9.61
N ASP A 133 3.93 5.53 -10.09
CA ASP A 133 3.75 4.72 -11.29
C ASP A 133 2.85 3.50 -11.02
N PHE A 134 2.82 3.04 -9.76
CA PHE A 134 1.98 1.95 -9.27
C PHE A 134 1.22 2.37 -8.03
N ILE A 135 0.07 1.74 -7.82
CA ILE A 135 -0.81 1.96 -6.69
C ILE A 135 -0.89 0.68 -5.85
N GLY A 136 -0.66 0.81 -4.55
CA GLY A 136 -0.96 -0.20 -3.55
C GLY A 136 -2.19 0.18 -2.74
N LEU A 137 -3.18 -0.70 -2.66
CA LEU A 137 -4.31 -0.56 -1.74
C LEU A 137 -3.93 -1.21 -0.42
N PHE A 138 -4.14 -0.51 0.68
CA PHE A 138 -3.75 -0.99 2.00
C PHE A 138 -4.76 -0.55 3.06
N ASP A 139 -5.08 -1.42 4.01
CA ASP A 139 -6.05 -1.13 5.05
C ASP A 139 -5.39 -0.44 6.25
N HIS A 140 -6.19 0.40 6.93
CA HIS A 140 -5.70 1.30 8.00
C HIS A 140 -5.36 0.59 9.32
N ASP A 141 -5.72 -0.67 9.47
CA ASP A 141 -5.53 -1.53 10.66
C ASP A 141 -4.59 -2.72 10.40
N ASP A 142 -4.00 -2.78 9.21
CA ASP A 142 -3.03 -3.80 8.83
C ASP A 142 -1.57 -3.35 9.04
N ILE A 143 -0.65 -4.32 9.07
CA ILE A 143 0.79 -4.12 9.17
C ILE A 143 1.49 -4.68 7.94
N MET A 144 2.23 -3.83 7.25
CA MET A 144 2.95 -4.20 6.04
C MET A 144 4.29 -4.86 6.38
N HIS A 145 4.55 -6.05 5.80
CA HIS A 145 5.86 -6.69 5.96
C HIS A 145 6.98 -5.81 5.38
N PRO A 146 8.13 -5.62 6.07
CA PRO A 146 9.16 -4.67 5.65
C PRO A 146 9.73 -4.86 4.24
N SER A 147 9.73 -6.09 3.73
CA SER A 147 10.21 -6.41 2.38
C SER A 147 9.12 -6.40 1.31
N LEU A 148 7.87 -6.04 1.65
CA LEU A 148 6.75 -6.18 0.70
C LEU A 148 6.99 -5.41 -0.60
N LEU A 149 7.27 -4.12 -0.50
CA LEU A 149 7.48 -3.28 -1.68
C LEU A 149 8.73 -3.71 -2.47
N TYR A 150 9.76 -4.18 -1.80
CA TYR A 150 10.95 -4.73 -2.46
C TYR A 150 10.62 -5.97 -3.30
N GLU A 151 9.85 -6.91 -2.75
CA GLU A 151 9.43 -8.11 -3.48
C GLU A 151 8.48 -7.76 -4.64
N CYS A 152 7.56 -6.82 -4.45
CA CYS A 152 6.73 -6.28 -5.54
C CYS A 152 7.61 -5.71 -6.67
N MET A 153 8.62 -4.91 -6.33
CA MET A 153 9.55 -4.32 -7.30
C MET A 153 10.32 -5.38 -8.09
N LYS A 154 10.74 -6.47 -7.44
CA LYS A 154 11.38 -7.60 -8.15
C LYS A 154 10.44 -8.17 -9.21
N VAL A 155 9.19 -8.46 -8.84
CA VAL A 155 8.20 -9.03 -9.77
C VAL A 155 7.91 -8.06 -10.92
N ILE A 156 7.73 -6.78 -10.64
CA ILE A 156 7.49 -5.75 -11.66
C ILE A 156 8.67 -5.65 -12.62
N CYS A 157 9.91 -5.61 -12.10
CA CYS A 157 11.10 -5.47 -12.94
C CYS A 157 11.48 -6.74 -13.70
N GLU A 158 11.36 -7.92 -13.06
CA GLU A 158 11.80 -9.20 -13.65
C GLU A 158 10.75 -9.80 -14.59
N LYS A 159 9.46 -9.56 -14.31
CA LYS A 159 8.34 -10.18 -15.04
C LYS A 159 7.56 -9.21 -15.91
N GLY A 160 7.82 -7.90 -15.80
CA GLY A 160 7.02 -6.88 -16.48
C GLY A 160 5.56 -6.91 -16.01
N ALA A 161 5.32 -7.20 -14.71
CA ALA A 161 3.98 -7.32 -14.18
C ALA A 161 3.32 -5.95 -14.05
N ASP A 162 2.09 -5.83 -14.53
CA ASP A 162 1.25 -4.63 -14.37
C ASP A 162 0.34 -4.72 -13.12
N TYR A 163 0.23 -5.92 -12.56
CA TYR A 163 -0.59 -6.19 -11.38
C TYR A 163 0.09 -7.23 -10.48
N VAL A 164 0.22 -6.91 -9.19
CA VAL A 164 0.76 -7.79 -8.14
C VAL A 164 -0.24 -7.83 -6.99
N TYR A 165 -0.51 -9.01 -6.45
CA TYR A 165 -1.32 -9.16 -5.25
C TYR A 165 -0.65 -10.12 -4.28
N THR A 166 -0.94 -9.93 -3.00
CA THR A 166 -0.48 -10.79 -1.91
C THR A 166 -1.69 -11.38 -1.20
N ASP A 167 -1.55 -12.53 -0.60
CA ASP A 167 -2.51 -13.24 0.27
C ASP A 167 -1.91 -13.42 1.69
#